data_1666c5fd2ab6f79606565424152d941b
#
_entry.id   1666c5fd2ab6f79606565424152d941b
#
_cell.length_a   1.000
_cell.length_b   1.000
_cell.length_c   1.000
_cell.angle_alpha   90.00
_cell.angle_beta   90.00
_cell.angle_gamma   90.00
#
_symmetry.space_group_name_H-M   'P 1'
#
loop_
_entity.id
_entity.type
_entity.pdbx_description
1 polymer ?
#
loop_
_entity_poly.entity_id
_entity_poly.type
_entity_poly.pdbx_seq_one_letter_code
_entity_poly.pdbx_strand_id
1 'polypeptide(L)'
;PIEKLKAVDYVLLSHDHRDHADENSIRAIAQKFPNARFYGGLRMEELLKDWITPTNEVQTAGWFQQYNLPDESVKISFLPVRHWCKRGIFDSNHILWGGYVIEGAGKTIYFSGDSGFGSHYKETAEVFPQIDYFLIGIGAYKPRWIMAENHNTPEEAVKAFTDAKAKILVPMHYG
;
A
#
# COMPACT_ATOMS: atom_id res chain seq x y z
N PRO A 1 11.76 -2.80 -16.27
CA PRO A 1 10.83 -1.69 -16.03
C PRO A 1 11.45 -0.56 -15.23
N ILE A 2 12.24 -0.82 -14.17
CA ILE A 2 12.87 0.20 -13.31
C ILE A 2 13.83 1.09 -14.11
N GLU A 3 14.54 0.54 -15.08
CA GLU A 3 15.44 1.31 -15.95
C GLU A 3 14.72 2.42 -16.73
N LYS A 4 13.41 2.25 -17.00
CA LYS A 4 12.58 3.24 -17.72
C LYS A 4 12.08 4.39 -16.84
N LEU A 5 12.14 4.26 -15.51
CA LEU A 5 11.75 5.33 -14.59
C LEU A 5 12.76 6.49 -14.70
N LYS A 6 12.24 7.71 -14.83
CA LYS A 6 13.07 8.93 -14.93
C LYS A 6 13.32 9.58 -13.59
N ALA A 7 12.36 9.50 -12.67
CA ALA A 7 12.43 10.00 -11.31
C ALA A 7 11.57 9.13 -10.40
N VAL A 8 11.96 9.02 -9.13
CA VAL A 8 11.16 8.41 -8.05
C VAL A 8 11.42 9.24 -6.80
N ASP A 9 10.37 9.88 -6.28
CA ASP A 9 10.43 10.65 -5.05
C ASP A 9 9.99 9.80 -3.86
N TYR A 10 8.93 9.00 -4.03
CA TYR A 10 8.33 8.19 -2.98
C TYR A 10 8.11 6.75 -3.42
N VAL A 11 8.41 5.81 -2.54
CA VAL A 11 8.14 4.37 -2.68
C VAL A 11 7.24 3.95 -1.52
N LEU A 12 6.04 3.49 -1.82
CA LEU A 12 5.04 3.10 -0.83
C LEU A 12 4.94 1.58 -0.78
N LEU A 13 5.16 0.99 0.39
CA LEU A 13 5.13 -0.46 0.61
C LEU A 13 3.94 -0.80 1.50
N SER A 14 2.93 -1.48 0.94
CA SER A 14 1.72 -1.85 1.67
C SER A 14 1.97 -2.90 2.75
N HIS A 15 2.81 -3.89 2.46
CA HIS A 15 3.17 -4.98 3.37
C HIS A 15 4.42 -5.74 2.88
N ASP A 16 4.86 -6.74 3.64
CA ASP A 16 6.15 -7.40 3.45
C ASP A 16 6.13 -8.63 2.53
N HIS A 17 4.98 -9.04 1.96
CA HIS A 17 4.95 -10.19 1.06
C HIS A 17 5.89 -9.98 -0.13
N ARG A 18 6.44 -11.09 -0.68
CA ARG A 18 7.54 -11.05 -1.64
C ARG A 18 7.18 -10.40 -2.97
N ASP A 19 5.93 -10.46 -3.37
CA ASP A 19 5.37 -9.83 -4.58
C ASP A 19 5.03 -8.34 -4.39
N HIS A 20 4.95 -7.86 -3.14
CA HIS A 20 4.71 -6.45 -2.81
C HIS A 20 5.98 -5.72 -2.32
N ALA A 21 6.87 -6.42 -1.62
CA ALA A 21 8.17 -5.91 -1.22
C ALA A 21 9.27 -6.78 -1.85
N ASP A 22 9.42 -6.69 -3.18
CA ASP A 22 10.47 -7.41 -3.91
C ASP A 22 11.85 -6.78 -3.68
N GLU A 23 12.74 -7.53 -3.06
CA GLU A 23 14.08 -7.08 -2.68
C GLU A 23 14.87 -6.55 -3.87
N ASN A 24 14.84 -7.25 -5.01
CA ASN A 24 15.61 -6.85 -6.18
C ASN A 24 15.12 -5.51 -6.74
N SER A 25 13.81 -5.32 -6.80
CA SER A 25 13.20 -4.06 -7.25
C SER A 25 13.51 -2.90 -6.30
N ILE A 26 13.43 -3.14 -4.98
CA ILE A 26 13.73 -2.13 -3.96
C ILE A 26 15.20 -1.73 -4.03
N ARG A 27 16.14 -2.69 -4.09
CA ARG A 27 17.57 -2.41 -4.25
C ARG A 27 17.88 -1.61 -5.51
N ALA A 28 17.26 -2.00 -6.65
CA ALA A 28 17.48 -1.30 -7.92
C ALA A 28 16.93 0.15 -7.89
N ILE A 29 15.76 0.38 -7.26
CA ILE A 29 15.20 1.72 -7.06
C ILE A 29 16.10 2.55 -6.15
N ALA A 30 16.52 2.00 -5.01
CA ALA A 30 17.36 2.70 -4.04
C ALA A 30 18.71 3.12 -4.65
N GLN A 31 19.34 2.25 -5.42
CA GLN A 31 20.60 2.55 -6.10
C GLN A 31 20.43 3.60 -7.21
N LYS A 32 19.35 3.49 -8.00
CA LYS A 32 19.11 4.42 -9.11
C LYS A 32 18.64 5.80 -8.64
N PHE A 33 17.90 5.85 -7.54
CA PHE A 33 17.29 7.07 -6.99
C PHE A 33 17.70 7.25 -5.53
N PRO A 34 18.93 7.70 -5.26
CA PRO A 34 19.48 7.75 -3.90
C PRO A 34 18.74 8.72 -2.97
N ASN A 35 17.91 9.61 -3.51
CA ASN A 35 17.07 10.53 -2.74
C ASN A 35 15.61 10.06 -2.63
N ALA A 36 15.26 8.90 -3.19
CA ALA A 36 13.93 8.34 -3.04
C ALA A 36 13.67 8.00 -1.57
N ARG A 37 12.46 8.33 -1.10
CA ARG A 37 12.00 8.05 0.26
C ARG A 37 11.08 6.85 0.27
N PHE A 38 11.25 6.00 1.27
CA PHE A 38 10.48 4.77 1.42
C PHE A 38 9.50 4.93 2.59
N TYR A 39 8.25 4.56 2.36
CA TYR A 39 7.18 4.63 3.35
C TYR A 39 6.49 3.28 3.49
N GLY A 40 6.20 2.90 4.73
CA GLY A 40 5.53 1.63 5.04
C GLY A 40 4.85 1.64 6.40
N GLY A 41 4.22 0.54 6.77
CA GLY A 41 3.71 0.33 8.11
C GLY A 41 4.82 0.23 9.16
N LEU A 42 4.46 0.33 10.43
CA LEU A 42 5.40 0.20 11.55
C LEU A 42 6.31 -1.03 11.37
N ARG A 43 7.62 -0.86 11.61
CA ARG A 43 8.69 -1.85 11.49
C ARG A 43 9.10 -2.20 10.05
N MET A 44 8.59 -1.53 9.03
CA MET A 44 9.06 -1.73 7.64
C MET A 44 10.54 -1.36 7.49
N GLU A 45 11.04 -0.44 8.30
CA GLU A 45 12.47 -0.07 8.34
C GLU A 45 13.39 -1.24 8.67
N GLU A 46 12.92 -2.21 9.47
CA GLU A 46 13.69 -3.41 9.81
C GLU A 46 13.94 -4.30 8.60
N LEU A 47 12.97 -4.36 7.67
CA LEU A 47 13.10 -5.07 6.41
C LEU A 47 14.01 -4.33 5.43
N LEU A 48 13.87 -3.01 5.36
CA LEU A 48 14.52 -2.19 4.34
C LEU A 48 15.99 -1.88 4.65
N LYS A 49 16.41 -1.91 5.91
CA LYS A 49 17.75 -1.46 6.37
C LYS A 49 18.92 -2.03 5.57
N ASP A 50 18.80 -3.28 5.10
CA ASP A 50 19.86 -3.97 4.34
C ASP A 50 19.65 -3.90 2.82
N TRP A 51 18.54 -3.27 2.35
CA TRP A 51 18.15 -3.24 0.95
C TRP A 51 18.31 -1.87 0.29
N ILE A 52 18.29 -0.82 1.09
CA ILE A 52 18.39 0.56 0.60
C ILE A 52 19.77 1.15 0.89
N THR A 53 20.06 2.30 0.29
CA THR A 53 21.31 3.02 0.51
C THR A 53 21.22 3.94 1.74
N PRO A 54 22.34 4.35 2.36
CA PRO A 54 22.34 5.26 3.51
C PRO A 54 21.71 6.63 3.24
N THR A 55 21.55 7.01 1.97
CA THR A 55 20.91 8.28 1.57
C THR A 55 19.41 8.17 1.41
N ASN A 56 18.86 6.96 1.31
CA ASN A 56 17.41 6.77 1.26
C ASN A 56 16.83 6.89 2.68
N GLU A 57 15.82 7.72 2.80
CA GLU A 57 15.09 7.91 4.04
C GLU A 57 13.93 6.91 4.14
N VAL A 58 13.69 6.36 5.34
CA VAL A 58 12.53 5.50 5.62
C VAL A 58 11.67 6.16 6.67
N GLN A 59 10.37 6.23 6.42
CA GLN A 59 9.39 6.60 7.44
C GLN A 59 8.36 5.49 7.58
N THR A 60 7.93 5.24 8.80
CA THR A 60 6.88 4.27 9.11
C THR A 60 5.73 4.91 9.84
N ALA A 61 4.53 4.36 9.67
CA ALA A 61 3.32 4.88 10.25
C ALA A 61 2.41 3.75 10.76
N GLY A 62 1.64 4.05 11.79
CA GLY A 62 0.48 3.25 12.21
C GLY A 62 -0.74 3.58 11.34
N TRP A 63 -1.81 2.79 11.50
CA TRP A 63 -3.08 3.05 10.81
C TRP A 63 -3.66 4.41 11.18
N PHE A 64 -4.22 5.10 10.19
CA PHE A 64 -4.74 6.47 10.24
C PHE A 64 -3.70 7.54 10.58
N GLN A 65 -2.40 7.22 10.44
CA GLN A 65 -1.34 8.21 10.57
C GLN A 65 -0.89 8.72 9.19
N GLN A 66 -0.56 10.00 9.16
CA GLN A 66 -0.01 10.68 7.99
C GLN A 66 1.51 10.74 8.10
N TYR A 67 2.20 10.50 6.97
CA TYR A 67 3.65 10.68 6.89
C TYR A 67 4.03 12.16 6.83
N ASN A 68 5.20 12.47 7.36
CA ASN A 68 5.77 13.80 7.23
C ASN A 68 6.54 13.90 5.90
N LEU A 69 5.96 14.62 4.94
CA LEU A 69 6.54 14.79 3.61
C LEU A 69 7.22 16.14 3.48
N PRO A 70 8.33 16.26 2.71
CA PRO A 70 8.95 17.55 2.43
C PRO A 70 8.11 18.43 1.51
N ASP A 71 7.26 17.83 0.68
CA ASP A 71 6.31 18.53 -0.17
C ASP A 71 4.94 18.57 0.50
N GLU A 72 4.58 19.71 1.06
CA GLU A 72 3.31 19.94 1.74
C GLU A 72 2.10 19.93 0.79
N SER A 73 2.31 19.95 -0.53
CA SER A 73 1.24 19.83 -1.52
C SER A 73 0.72 18.40 -1.68
N VAL A 74 1.46 17.41 -1.15
CA VAL A 74 1.08 16.00 -1.13
C VAL A 74 0.90 15.54 0.31
N LYS A 75 -0.16 14.79 0.56
CA LYS A 75 -0.40 14.10 1.84
C LYS A 75 -0.55 12.62 1.58
N ILE A 76 0.11 11.81 2.40
CA ILE A 76 0.03 10.35 2.32
C ILE A 76 -0.33 9.83 3.70
N SER A 77 -1.46 9.13 3.79
CA SER A 77 -1.95 8.50 5.02
C SER A 77 -1.91 6.98 4.89
N PHE A 78 -1.46 6.29 5.94
CA PHE A 78 -1.46 4.83 6.02
C PHE A 78 -2.74 4.34 6.67
N LEU A 79 -3.39 3.33 6.08
CA LEU A 79 -4.74 2.91 6.46
C LEU A 79 -4.82 1.41 6.77
N PRO A 80 -5.76 0.99 7.64
CA PRO A 80 -6.01 -0.41 7.88
C PRO A 80 -6.57 -1.09 6.63
N VAL A 81 -6.15 -2.34 6.43
CA VAL A 81 -6.74 -3.26 5.47
C VAL A 81 -6.84 -4.65 6.10
N ARG A 82 -7.70 -5.49 5.56
CA ARG A 82 -7.91 -6.85 6.06
C ARG A 82 -6.93 -7.81 5.38
N HIS A 83 -5.72 -7.88 5.93
CA HIS A 83 -4.62 -8.71 5.42
C HIS A 83 -3.69 -9.14 6.55
N TRP A 84 -2.48 -9.56 6.22
CA TRP A 84 -1.45 -10.01 7.14
C TRP A 84 -0.05 -9.83 6.54
N CYS A 85 0.99 -10.04 7.34
CA CYS A 85 2.38 -9.98 6.93
C CYS A 85 3.14 -11.24 7.32
N LYS A 86 4.03 -11.72 6.46
CA LYS A 86 5.00 -12.77 6.76
C LYS A 86 6.01 -12.98 5.63
N ARG A 87 7.29 -13.06 5.94
CA ARG A 87 8.35 -13.45 4.99
C ARG A 87 9.16 -14.66 5.43
N GLY A 88 9.38 -14.84 6.71
CA GLY A 88 10.16 -15.90 7.33
C GLY A 88 9.29 -16.95 8.03
N ILE A 89 9.89 -17.66 8.97
CA ILE A 89 9.19 -18.74 9.71
C ILE A 89 8.50 -18.18 10.96
N PHE A 90 9.12 -17.21 11.65
CA PHE A 90 8.69 -16.73 12.98
C PHE A 90 8.30 -15.24 12.99
N ASP A 91 8.04 -14.63 11.85
CA ASP A 91 7.81 -13.19 11.69
C ASP A 91 6.37 -12.84 11.30
N SER A 92 5.40 -13.72 11.54
CA SER A 92 3.99 -13.46 11.24
C SER A 92 3.52 -12.18 11.93
N ASN A 93 2.99 -11.24 11.13
CA ASN A 93 2.47 -9.94 11.58
C ASN A 93 3.49 -9.10 12.37
N HIS A 94 4.77 -9.27 12.06
CA HIS A 94 5.85 -8.51 12.69
C HIS A 94 5.92 -7.07 12.17
N ILE A 95 5.66 -6.90 10.87
CA ILE A 95 5.55 -5.60 10.21
C ILE A 95 4.07 -5.26 10.05
N LEU A 96 3.69 -4.00 10.26
CA LEU A 96 2.33 -3.57 10.07
C LEU A 96 2.02 -3.46 8.58
N TRP A 97 0.88 -3.98 8.15
CA TRP A 97 0.37 -3.93 6.78
C TRP A 97 -0.72 -2.88 6.62
N GLY A 98 -0.96 -2.41 5.41
CA GLY A 98 -2.00 -1.40 5.17
C GLY A 98 -2.12 -0.98 3.72
N GLY A 99 -3.05 -0.07 3.50
CA GLY A 99 -3.26 0.67 2.26
C GLY A 99 -2.85 2.12 2.42
N TYR A 100 -3.10 2.92 1.38
CA TYR A 100 -2.73 4.34 1.36
C TYR A 100 -3.87 5.20 0.83
N VAL A 101 -4.08 6.35 1.45
CA VAL A 101 -4.73 7.47 0.78
C VAL A 101 -3.67 8.52 0.46
N ILE A 102 -3.65 8.93 -0.80
CA ILE A 102 -2.73 9.93 -1.35
C ILE A 102 -3.57 11.11 -1.84
N GLU A 103 -3.33 12.29 -1.27
CA GLU A 103 -3.99 13.54 -1.63
C GLU A 103 -2.96 14.49 -2.24
N GLY A 104 -3.24 15.02 -3.42
CA GLY A 104 -2.36 15.96 -4.11
C GLY A 104 -2.95 16.41 -5.44
N ALA A 105 -2.55 17.58 -5.91
CA ALA A 105 -3.03 18.16 -7.16
C ALA A 105 -4.56 18.19 -7.33
N GLY A 106 -5.30 18.36 -6.22
CA GLY A 106 -6.77 18.35 -6.19
C GLY A 106 -7.40 16.98 -6.45
N LYS A 107 -6.66 15.89 -6.23
CA LYS A 107 -7.11 14.50 -6.38
C LYS A 107 -6.82 13.71 -5.13
N THR A 108 -7.67 12.71 -4.89
CA THR A 108 -7.51 11.73 -3.83
C THR A 108 -7.49 10.33 -4.42
N ILE A 109 -6.42 9.60 -4.17
CA ILE A 109 -6.22 8.22 -4.62
C ILE A 109 -6.24 7.32 -3.39
N TYR A 110 -7.10 6.31 -3.39
CA TYR A 110 -7.06 5.23 -2.41
C TYR A 110 -6.44 3.98 -3.05
N PHE A 111 -5.35 3.50 -2.49
CA PHE A 111 -4.69 2.25 -2.84
C PHE A 111 -4.89 1.26 -1.70
N SER A 112 -5.65 0.19 -1.93
CA SER A 112 -5.98 -0.77 -0.87
C SER A 112 -4.81 -1.68 -0.47
N GLY A 113 -3.77 -1.81 -1.29
CA GLY A 113 -2.90 -2.96 -1.16
C GLY A 113 -3.70 -4.26 -1.33
N ASP A 114 -3.23 -5.34 -0.71
CA ASP A 114 -4.00 -6.58 -0.60
C ASP A 114 -4.97 -6.50 0.56
N SER A 115 -6.21 -6.92 0.33
CA SER A 115 -7.26 -6.88 1.35
C SER A 115 -8.41 -7.82 1.03
N GLY A 116 -8.94 -8.48 2.06
CA GLY A 116 -10.28 -9.05 2.04
C GLY A 116 -11.35 -7.97 2.23
N PHE A 117 -12.61 -8.30 1.95
CA PHE A 117 -13.74 -7.40 2.14
C PHE A 117 -14.03 -7.17 3.64
N GLY A 118 -14.27 -5.92 4.03
CA GLY A 118 -14.56 -5.55 5.42
C GLY A 118 -15.08 -4.12 5.58
N SER A 119 -15.34 -3.72 6.84
CA SER A 119 -15.86 -2.39 7.20
C SER A 119 -14.88 -1.25 6.94
N HIS A 120 -13.58 -1.54 6.90
CA HIS A 120 -12.53 -0.54 6.73
C HIS A 120 -12.69 0.33 5.47
N TYR A 121 -13.38 -0.15 4.42
CA TYR A 121 -13.70 0.66 3.24
C TYR A 121 -14.70 1.78 3.54
N LYS A 122 -15.71 1.51 4.39
CA LYS A 122 -16.64 2.54 4.87
C LYS A 122 -15.95 3.51 5.83
N GLU A 123 -15.16 2.98 6.75
CA GLU A 123 -14.38 3.77 7.71
C GLU A 123 -13.42 4.72 6.98
N THR A 124 -12.78 4.25 5.90
CA THR A 124 -11.96 5.11 5.04
C THR A 124 -12.77 6.24 4.41
N ALA A 125 -13.99 5.94 3.90
CA ALA A 125 -14.86 6.95 3.30
C ALA A 125 -15.40 7.98 4.31
N GLU A 126 -15.47 7.65 5.59
CA GLU A 126 -15.84 8.59 6.66
C GLU A 126 -14.71 9.61 6.91
N VAL A 127 -13.46 9.18 6.84
CA VAL A 127 -12.28 10.04 7.02
C VAL A 127 -11.92 10.79 5.73
N PHE A 128 -12.06 10.14 4.59
CA PHE A 128 -11.74 10.67 3.25
C PHE A 128 -12.97 10.65 2.35
N PRO A 129 -13.88 11.64 2.46
CA PRO A 129 -15.19 11.59 1.78
C PRO A 129 -15.14 11.85 0.28
N GLN A 130 -13.97 12.18 -0.29
CA GLN A 130 -13.80 12.50 -1.70
C GLN A 130 -12.67 11.68 -2.32
N ILE A 131 -12.91 10.40 -2.58
CA ILE A 131 -11.95 9.52 -3.26
C ILE A 131 -12.22 9.59 -4.77
N ASP A 132 -11.25 10.08 -5.56
CA ASP A 132 -11.36 10.15 -7.02
C ASP A 132 -11.05 8.79 -7.66
N TYR A 133 -9.98 8.11 -7.22
CA TYR A 133 -9.54 6.84 -7.77
C TYR A 133 -9.37 5.82 -6.64
N PHE A 134 -9.93 4.64 -6.85
CA PHE A 134 -9.75 3.53 -5.92
C PHE A 134 -9.08 2.35 -6.62
N LEU A 135 -7.81 2.10 -6.28
CA LEU A 135 -7.02 0.98 -6.75
C LEU A 135 -7.24 -0.20 -5.81
N ILE A 136 -7.84 -1.28 -6.30
CA ILE A 136 -8.25 -2.42 -5.47
C ILE A 136 -7.91 -3.76 -6.12
N GLY A 137 -7.40 -4.70 -5.31
CA GLY A 137 -7.13 -6.07 -5.72
C GLY A 137 -8.40 -6.84 -6.06
N ILE A 138 -8.38 -7.57 -7.19
CA ILE A 138 -9.49 -8.42 -7.65
C ILE A 138 -9.05 -9.86 -7.93
N GLY A 139 -7.81 -10.22 -7.58
CA GLY A 139 -7.22 -11.54 -7.81
C GLY A 139 -6.90 -12.30 -6.52
N ALA A 140 -6.24 -13.45 -6.65
CA ALA A 140 -5.80 -14.30 -5.54
C ALA A 140 -6.92 -14.75 -4.56
N TYR A 141 -8.20 -14.71 -4.95
CA TYR A 141 -9.34 -14.97 -4.07
C TYR A 141 -9.71 -16.46 -3.95
N LYS A 142 -9.01 -17.37 -4.62
CA LYS A 142 -9.25 -18.83 -4.54
C LYS A 142 -8.08 -19.56 -3.87
N PRO A 143 -8.33 -20.63 -3.10
CA PRO A 143 -9.64 -21.13 -2.69
C PRO A 143 -10.28 -20.22 -1.62
N ARG A 144 -11.60 -19.99 -1.76
CA ARG A 144 -12.31 -18.97 -0.98
C ARG A 144 -12.28 -19.20 0.52
N TRP A 145 -12.27 -20.46 0.97
CA TRP A 145 -12.25 -20.83 2.40
C TRP A 145 -10.95 -20.42 3.13
N ILE A 146 -9.86 -20.16 2.40
CA ILE A 146 -8.62 -19.58 2.95
C ILE A 146 -8.55 -18.08 2.65
N MET A 147 -8.86 -17.70 1.39
CA MET A 147 -8.52 -16.38 0.85
C MET A 147 -9.57 -15.30 1.17
N ALA A 148 -10.73 -15.66 1.71
CA ALA A 148 -11.82 -14.72 1.97
C ALA A 148 -11.45 -13.56 2.90
N GLU A 149 -10.54 -13.79 3.81
CA GLU A 149 -10.09 -12.78 4.76
C GLU A 149 -8.97 -11.88 4.22
N ASN A 150 -8.35 -12.29 3.11
CA ASN A 150 -7.11 -11.69 2.62
C ASN A 150 -7.24 -11.04 1.25
N HIS A 151 -8.20 -11.49 0.42
CA HIS A 151 -8.37 -11.02 -0.96
C HIS A 151 -9.84 -10.89 -1.33
N ASN A 152 -10.18 -9.79 -2.00
CA ASN A 152 -11.52 -9.57 -2.54
C ASN A 152 -11.76 -10.43 -3.80
N THR A 153 -13.00 -10.90 -3.97
CA THR A 153 -13.47 -11.28 -5.29
C THR A 153 -13.78 -10.02 -6.13
N PRO A 154 -13.91 -10.12 -7.46
CA PRO A 154 -14.35 -8.99 -8.27
C PRO A 154 -15.68 -8.36 -7.80
N GLU A 155 -16.64 -9.18 -7.35
CA GLU A 155 -17.93 -8.72 -6.82
C GLU A 155 -17.76 -7.98 -5.48
N GLU A 156 -16.88 -8.47 -4.60
CA GLU A 156 -16.55 -7.81 -3.34
C GLU A 156 -15.80 -6.50 -3.58
N ALA A 157 -14.94 -6.43 -4.59
CA ALA A 157 -14.26 -5.20 -4.98
C ALA A 157 -15.25 -4.12 -5.44
N VAL A 158 -16.31 -4.49 -6.18
CA VAL A 158 -17.40 -3.54 -6.55
C VAL A 158 -18.16 -3.06 -5.30
N LYS A 159 -18.42 -3.94 -4.33
CA LYS A 159 -19.02 -3.54 -3.05
C LYS A 159 -18.11 -2.59 -2.27
N ALA A 160 -16.83 -2.93 -2.17
CA ALA A 160 -15.82 -2.09 -1.53
C ALA A 160 -15.73 -0.70 -2.18
N PHE A 161 -15.78 -0.64 -3.52
CA PHE A 161 -15.83 0.61 -4.28
C PHE A 161 -17.05 1.47 -3.91
N THR A 162 -18.22 0.84 -3.79
CA THR A 162 -19.45 1.51 -3.36
C THR A 162 -19.33 2.00 -1.91
N ASP A 163 -18.80 1.17 -1.02
CA ASP A 163 -18.61 1.49 0.40
C ASP A 163 -17.60 2.63 0.60
N ALA A 164 -16.54 2.65 -0.20
CA ALA A 164 -15.53 3.70 -0.21
C ALA A 164 -16.02 5.01 -0.86
N LYS A 165 -17.21 5.01 -1.48
CA LYS A 165 -17.81 6.17 -2.19
C LYS A 165 -16.85 6.80 -3.23
N ALA A 166 -16.01 5.98 -3.84
CA ALA A 166 -15.04 6.44 -4.81
C ALA A 166 -15.70 6.70 -6.19
N LYS A 167 -15.06 7.54 -7.01
CA LYS A 167 -15.60 7.92 -8.34
C LYS A 167 -15.18 6.96 -9.44
N ILE A 168 -13.95 6.46 -9.38
CA ILE A 168 -13.36 5.59 -10.41
C ILE A 168 -12.72 4.38 -9.74
N LEU A 169 -13.13 3.17 -10.15
CA LEU A 169 -12.52 1.91 -9.75
C LEU A 169 -11.40 1.54 -10.71
N VAL A 170 -10.23 1.25 -10.17
CA VAL A 170 -9.06 0.76 -10.92
C VAL A 170 -8.70 -0.63 -10.39
N PRO A 171 -9.04 -1.70 -11.11
CA PRO A 171 -8.71 -3.06 -10.70
C PRO A 171 -7.21 -3.33 -10.83
N MET A 172 -6.66 -4.03 -9.86
CA MET A 172 -5.27 -4.47 -9.85
C MET A 172 -5.13 -5.89 -9.30
N HIS A 173 -3.88 -6.40 -9.18
CA HIS A 173 -3.55 -7.68 -8.56
C HIS A 173 -4.38 -8.84 -9.14
N TYR A 174 -4.37 -8.96 -10.47
CA TYR A 174 -5.01 -10.03 -11.24
C TYR A 174 -4.01 -10.61 -12.25
N GLY A 175 -4.11 -11.94 -12.52
CA GLY A 175 -3.24 -12.65 -13.45
C GLY A 175 -3.61 -14.11 -13.55
#